data_84acb3714deed47622da4a906b12956d
#
_entry.id   84acb3714deed47622da4a906b12956d
#
_cell.length_a   1.000
_cell.length_b   1.000
_cell.length_c   1.000
_cell.angle_alpha   90.00
_cell.angle_beta   90.00
_cell.angle_gamma   90.00
#
_symmetry.space_group_name_H-M   'P 1'
#
loop_
_entity.id
_entity.type
_entity.pdbx_description
1 polymer ?
#
loop_
_entity_poly.entity_id
_entity_poly.type
_entity_poly.pdbx_seq_one_letter_code
_entity_poly.pdbx_strand_id
1 'polypeptide(L)'
;MVNRITTPFSYSSAVIAGDYVFLGLHRGFGETFTQQMHDTFGHLQKTLLQCNASLDQVVKVNVYLKDIKDLPEMEKVFCDYFETDKFPARMTSTTEFFDADCLMMIDGVAYNPKSE
;
A
#
# COMPACT_ATOMS: atom_id res chain seq x y z
N MET A 1 -19.95 -7.52 9.91
CA MET A 1 -19.53 -8.57 8.97
C MET A 1 -18.16 -8.27 8.41
N VAL A 2 -17.37 -9.29 8.18
CA VAL A 2 -16.00 -9.15 7.68
C VAL A 2 -15.93 -9.77 6.30
N ASN A 3 -15.43 -8.99 5.34
CA ASN A 3 -15.23 -9.45 3.97
C ASN A 3 -13.74 -9.43 3.64
N ARG A 4 -13.33 -10.33 2.77
CA ARG A 4 -11.91 -10.49 2.44
C ARG A 4 -11.71 -10.52 0.93
N ILE A 5 -10.62 -9.87 0.50
CA ILE A 5 -10.13 -10.03 -0.87
C ILE A 5 -9.00 -11.05 -0.76
N THR A 6 -9.28 -12.26 -1.19
CA THR A 6 -8.38 -13.38 -0.97
C THR A 6 -7.28 -13.44 -2.02
N THR A 7 -6.21 -14.17 -1.69
CA THR A 7 -5.11 -14.48 -2.63
C THR A 7 -5.00 -16.00 -2.70
N PRO A 8 -4.23 -16.53 -3.67
CA PRO A 8 -3.95 -17.97 -3.68
C PRO A 8 -2.98 -18.42 -2.58
N PHE A 9 -2.52 -17.49 -1.73
CA PHE A 9 -1.58 -17.79 -0.66
C PHE A 9 -2.30 -17.75 0.69
N SER A 10 -1.53 -17.70 1.77
CA SER A 10 -2.08 -17.80 3.12
C SER A 10 -2.38 -16.43 3.75
N TYR A 11 -2.71 -15.44 2.92
CA TYR A 11 -3.09 -14.11 3.41
C TYR A 11 -4.11 -13.51 2.45
N SER A 12 -4.82 -12.48 2.93
CA SER A 12 -5.75 -11.69 2.11
C SER A 12 -5.08 -10.40 1.66
N SER A 13 -5.39 -9.94 0.45
CA SER A 13 -4.93 -8.63 -0.01
C SER A 13 -5.55 -7.51 0.81
N ALA A 14 -6.78 -7.70 1.25
CA ALA A 14 -7.47 -6.74 2.09
C ALA A 14 -8.53 -7.45 2.92
N VAL A 15 -8.83 -6.87 4.08
CA VAL A 15 -9.93 -7.31 4.93
C VAL A 15 -10.78 -6.09 5.23
N ILE A 16 -12.06 -6.15 4.90
CA ILE A 16 -13.03 -5.10 5.19
C ILE A 16 -13.72 -5.47 6.49
N ALA A 17 -13.58 -4.61 7.51
CA ALA A 17 -14.20 -4.81 8.81
C ALA A 17 -14.79 -3.49 9.26
N GLY A 18 -16.14 -3.42 9.29
CA GLY A 18 -16.82 -2.18 9.59
C GLY A 18 -16.49 -1.10 8.59
N ASP A 19 -16.04 0.04 9.08
CA ASP A 19 -15.69 1.19 8.24
C ASP A 19 -14.23 1.17 7.80
N TYR A 20 -13.48 0.12 8.12
CA TYR A 20 -12.06 0.07 7.84
C TYR A 20 -11.72 -0.99 6.82
N VAL A 21 -10.73 -0.70 6.01
CA VAL A 21 -10.13 -1.65 5.07
C VAL A 21 -8.70 -1.86 5.52
N PHE A 22 -8.37 -3.06 5.92
CA PHE A 22 -7.02 -3.43 6.31
C PHE A 22 -6.32 -3.99 5.10
N LEU A 23 -5.27 -3.32 4.65
CA LEU A 23 -4.56 -3.67 3.43
C LEU A 23 -3.34 -4.50 3.80
N GLY A 24 -3.23 -5.67 3.19
CA GLY A 24 -2.06 -6.51 3.35
C GLY A 24 -0.89 -5.96 2.56
N LEU A 25 0.19 -6.72 2.52
CA LEU A 25 1.38 -6.30 1.80
C LEU A 25 1.11 -6.26 0.30
N HIS A 26 1.49 -5.16 -0.32
CA HIS A 26 1.41 -4.97 -1.76
C HIS A 26 2.80 -4.65 -2.28
N ARG A 27 3.18 -5.30 -3.35
CA ARG A 27 4.44 -5.02 -4.01
C ARG A 27 4.19 -4.82 -5.50
N GLY A 28 5.15 -4.17 -6.16
CA GLY A 28 5.14 -4.01 -7.59
C GLY A 28 6.38 -4.60 -8.20
N PHE A 29 6.40 -4.65 -9.52
CA PHE A 29 7.51 -5.23 -10.29
C PHE A 29 8.07 -4.16 -11.21
N GLY A 30 9.33 -4.29 -11.54
CA GLY A 30 10.04 -3.36 -12.38
C GLY A 30 11.52 -3.46 -12.15
N GLU A 31 12.30 -2.88 -13.05
CA GLU A 31 13.75 -2.96 -13.00
C GLU A 31 14.36 -1.92 -12.06
N THR A 32 13.61 -0.85 -11.76
CA THR A 32 14.09 0.21 -10.88
C THR A 32 13.17 0.36 -9.70
N PHE A 33 13.67 1.03 -8.65
CA PHE A 33 12.86 1.33 -7.48
C PHE A 33 11.62 2.15 -7.86
N THR A 34 11.80 3.16 -8.70
CA THR A 34 10.71 4.03 -9.12
C THR A 34 9.62 3.25 -9.85
N GLN A 35 10.03 2.35 -10.75
CA GLN A 35 9.05 1.51 -11.44
C GLN A 35 8.29 0.62 -10.47
N GLN A 36 8.99 0.03 -9.50
CA GLN A 36 8.32 -0.81 -8.51
C GLN A 36 7.35 0.00 -7.64
N MET A 37 7.71 1.23 -7.28
CA MET A 37 6.82 2.12 -6.52
C MET A 37 5.52 2.38 -7.27
N HIS A 38 5.63 2.77 -8.53
CA HIS A 38 4.43 3.07 -9.33
C HIS A 38 3.58 1.82 -9.51
N ASP A 39 4.20 0.68 -9.76
CA ASP A 39 3.46 -0.56 -9.92
C ASP A 39 2.79 -0.99 -8.62
N THR A 40 3.47 -0.78 -7.49
CA THR A 40 2.88 -1.06 -6.17
C THR A 40 1.64 -0.21 -5.93
N PHE A 41 1.70 1.08 -6.23
CA PHE A 41 0.54 1.96 -6.08
C PHE A 41 -0.59 1.53 -7.02
N GLY A 42 -0.26 1.07 -8.22
CA GLY A 42 -1.27 0.54 -9.13
C GLY A 42 -2.00 -0.66 -8.54
N HIS A 43 -1.25 -1.59 -7.95
CA HIS A 43 -1.85 -2.76 -7.32
C HIS A 43 -2.68 -2.36 -6.09
N LEU A 44 -2.19 -1.40 -5.33
CA LEU A 44 -2.90 -0.92 -4.15
C LEU A 44 -4.23 -0.26 -4.54
N GLN A 45 -4.21 0.56 -5.58
CA GLN A 45 -5.42 1.19 -6.10
C GLN A 45 -6.42 0.14 -6.59
N LYS A 46 -5.94 -0.92 -7.23
CA LYS A 46 -6.80 -1.99 -7.71
C LYS A 46 -7.47 -2.72 -6.55
N THR A 47 -6.71 -3.03 -5.49
CA THR A 47 -7.27 -3.67 -4.30
C THR A 47 -8.31 -2.76 -3.63
N LEU A 48 -8.00 -1.47 -3.50
CA LEU A 48 -8.93 -0.51 -2.91
C LEU A 48 -10.21 -0.43 -3.71
N LEU A 49 -10.12 -0.43 -5.03
CA LEU A 49 -11.31 -0.40 -5.88
C LEU A 49 -12.19 -1.61 -5.64
N GLN A 50 -11.62 -2.78 -5.42
CA GLN A 50 -12.39 -3.98 -5.08
C GLN A 50 -13.11 -3.85 -3.74
N CYS A 51 -12.67 -2.92 -2.90
CA CYS A 51 -13.28 -2.64 -1.60
C CYS A 51 -14.17 -1.39 -1.66
N ASN A 52 -14.45 -0.87 -2.84
CA ASN A 52 -15.21 0.38 -3.04
C ASN A 52 -14.55 1.56 -2.32
N ALA A 53 -13.23 1.60 -2.32
CA ALA A 53 -12.44 2.63 -1.67
C ALA A 53 -11.42 3.20 -2.65
N SER A 54 -10.72 4.25 -2.23
CA SER A 54 -9.73 4.92 -3.06
C SER A 54 -8.54 5.35 -2.20
N LEU A 55 -7.47 5.80 -2.86
CA LEU A 55 -6.24 6.18 -2.16
C LEU A 55 -6.44 7.32 -1.17
N ASP A 56 -7.33 8.27 -1.48
CA ASP A 56 -7.55 9.40 -0.58
C ASP A 56 -8.25 9.00 0.71
N GLN A 57 -8.70 7.76 0.82
CA GLN A 57 -9.28 7.23 2.05
C GLN A 57 -8.26 6.47 2.88
N VAL A 58 -7.04 6.29 2.38
CA VAL A 58 -5.97 5.62 3.13
C VAL A 58 -5.49 6.56 4.23
N VAL A 59 -5.56 6.10 5.47
CA VAL A 59 -5.21 6.93 6.63
C VAL A 59 -3.88 6.55 7.24
N LYS A 60 -3.38 5.36 6.96
CA LYS A 60 -2.09 4.90 7.46
C LYS A 60 -1.46 3.95 6.48
N VAL A 61 -0.14 4.06 6.31
CA VAL A 61 0.66 3.09 5.56
C VAL A 61 1.92 2.75 6.32
N ASN A 62 2.40 1.53 6.12
CA ASN A 62 3.76 1.12 6.46
C ASN A 62 4.48 0.87 5.15
N VAL A 63 5.65 1.45 5.00
CA VAL A 63 6.47 1.27 3.81
C VAL A 63 7.73 0.54 4.23
N TYR A 64 7.99 -0.56 3.56
CA TYR A 64 9.15 -1.40 3.82
C TYR A 64 10.10 -1.27 2.66
N LEU A 65 11.35 -0.91 2.93
CA LEU A 65 12.38 -0.72 1.91
C LEU A 65 13.46 -1.77 2.08
N LYS A 66 14.00 -2.24 0.97
CA LYS A 66 15.17 -3.10 1.00
C LYS A 66 16.41 -2.30 1.38
N ASP A 67 16.51 -1.06 0.91
CA ASP A 67 17.68 -0.21 1.11
C ASP A 67 17.22 1.19 1.48
N ILE A 68 17.78 1.71 2.58
CA ILE A 68 17.40 3.04 3.08
C ILE A 68 17.75 4.16 2.10
N LYS A 69 18.70 3.92 1.21
CA LYS A 69 19.07 4.94 0.22
C LYS A 69 17.94 5.27 -0.74
N ASP A 70 16.91 4.41 -0.84
CA ASP A 70 15.76 4.68 -1.68
C ASP A 70 14.73 5.59 -1.01
N LEU A 71 14.96 6.01 0.24
CA LEU A 71 14.01 6.86 0.96
C LEU A 71 13.71 8.18 0.24
N PRO A 72 14.69 8.92 -0.30
CA PRO A 72 14.36 10.17 -0.99
C PRO A 72 13.47 9.97 -2.21
N GLU A 73 13.70 8.91 -2.98
CA GLU A 73 12.87 8.63 -4.14
C GLU A 73 11.47 8.21 -3.71
N MET A 74 11.35 7.44 -2.63
CA MET A 74 10.05 7.06 -2.09
C MET A 74 9.26 8.31 -1.70
N GLU A 75 9.89 9.27 -1.03
CA GLU A 75 9.23 10.51 -0.64
C GLU A 75 8.70 11.26 -1.86
N LYS A 76 9.50 11.27 -2.92
CA LYS A 76 9.13 11.95 -4.15
C LYS A 76 7.90 11.32 -4.80
N VAL A 77 7.88 9.98 -4.89
CA VAL A 77 6.78 9.26 -5.53
C VAL A 77 5.49 9.42 -4.72
N PHE A 78 5.58 9.49 -3.41
CA PHE A 78 4.39 9.72 -2.59
C PHE A 78 3.66 11.00 -3.00
N CYS A 79 4.38 12.02 -3.42
CA CYS A 79 3.78 13.28 -3.84
C CYS A 79 2.98 13.15 -5.13
N ASP A 80 3.18 12.08 -5.89
CA ASP A 80 2.41 11.82 -7.11
C ASP A 80 1.05 11.20 -6.80
N TYR A 81 0.86 10.66 -5.60
CA TYR A 81 -0.35 9.90 -5.25
C TYR A 81 -1.17 10.53 -4.15
N PHE A 82 -0.61 11.43 -3.36
CA PHE A 82 -1.31 12.09 -2.26
C PHE A 82 -1.10 13.59 -2.33
N GLU A 83 -2.16 14.33 -2.02
CA GLU A 83 -2.06 15.79 -1.91
C GLU A 83 -1.25 16.17 -0.68
N THR A 84 -0.57 17.32 -0.75
CA THR A 84 0.41 17.72 0.26
C THR A 84 -0.13 17.73 1.69
N ASP A 85 -1.37 18.15 1.87
CA ASP A 85 -1.98 18.24 3.20
C ASP A 85 -2.81 17.01 3.55
N LYS A 86 -2.72 15.95 2.74
CA LYS A 86 -3.55 14.75 2.92
C LYS A 86 -2.73 13.47 2.87
N PHE A 87 -1.48 13.54 3.27
CA PHE A 87 -0.65 12.34 3.38
C PHE A 87 -1.19 11.43 4.48
N PRO A 88 -1.19 10.12 4.28
CA PRO A 88 -1.49 9.20 5.37
C PRO A 88 -0.39 9.24 6.42
N ALA A 89 -0.72 8.84 7.64
CA ALA A 89 0.32 8.56 8.63
C ALA A 89 1.21 7.46 8.06
N ARG A 90 2.53 7.55 8.27
CA ARG A 90 3.44 6.60 7.66
C ARG A 90 4.54 6.20 8.63
N MET A 91 4.84 4.91 8.66
CA MET A 91 6.05 4.38 9.24
C MET A 91 6.88 3.78 8.12
N THR A 92 8.16 4.11 8.07
CA THR A 92 9.07 3.58 7.07
C THR A 92 10.18 2.82 7.77
N SER A 93 10.49 1.62 7.28
CA SER A 93 11.55 0.81 7.86
C SER A 93 12.23 0.02 6.74
N THR A 94 13.40 -0.53 7.05
CA THR A 94 14.09 -1.44 6.15
C THR A 94 13.86 -2.87 6.62
N THR A 95 13.88 -3.80 5.67
CA THR A 95 13.69 -5.20 5.97
C THR A 95 14.26 -6.07 4.86
N GLU A 96 14.39 -7.34 5.13
CA GLU A 96 14.69 -8.33 4.09
C GLU A 96 13.38 -8.79 3.47
N PHE A 97 13.42 -9.04 2.16
CA PHE A 97 12.29 -9.61 1.46
C PHE A 97 12.63 -11.01 0.98
N PHE A 98 11.58 -11.84 0.86
CA PHE A 98 11.76 -13.20 0.37
C PHE A 98 12.36 -13.20 -1.05
N ASP A 99 11.85 -12.32 -1.93
CA ASP A 99 12.34 -12.22 -3.29
C ASP A 99 13.45 -11.19 -3.37
N ALA A 100 14.59 -11.59 -3.94
CA ALA A 100 15.78 -10.73 -4.00
C ALA A 100 15.55 -9.47 -4.84
N ASP A 101 14.63 -9.54 -5.81
CA ASP A 101 14.35 -8.41 -6.68
C ASP A 101 13.34 -7.42 -6.11
N CYS A 102 12.75 -7.73 -4.97
CA CYS A 102 11.77 -6.84 -4.35
C CYS A 102 12.49 -5.71 -3.63
N LEU A 103 12.17 -4.47 -3.97
CA LEU A 103 12.82 -3.31 -3.41
C LEU A 103 11.95 -2.59 -2.37
N MET A 104 10.64 -2.84 -2.37
CA MET A 104 9.76 -2.20 -1.39
C MET A 104 8.41 -2.90 -1.37
N MET A 105 7.70 -2.73 -0.25
CA MET A 105 6.32 -3.16 -0.08
C MET A 105 5.57 -2.13 0.75
N ILE A 106 4.24 -2.09 0.59
CA ILE A 106 3.36 -1.20 1.37
C ILE A 106 2.20 -2.03 1.92
N ASP A 107 1.87 -1.82 3.19
CA ASP A 107 0.58 -2.21 3.75
C ASP A 107 -0.06 -0.99 4.40
N GLY A 108 -1.28 -1.12 4.89
CA GLY A 108 -1.91 0.05 5.49
C GLY A 108 -3.36 -0.16 5.88
N VAL A 109 -4.01 0.97 6.16
CA VAL A 109 -5.40 1.00 6.59
C VAL A 109 -6.10 2.14 5.86
N ALA A 110 -7.29 1.87 5.33
CA ALA A 110 -8.17 2.89 4.78
C ALA A 110 -9.41 3.02 5.64
N TYR A 111 -9.92 4.24 5.72
CA TYR A 111 -11.16 4.53 6.41
C TYR A 111 -12.22 4.83 5.35
N ASN A 112 -13.23 3.97 5.29
CA ASN A 112 -14.28 4.04 4.27
C ASN A 112 -15.63 3.87 4.96
N PRO A 113 -16.12 4.92 5.64
CA PRO A 113 -17.36 4.81 6.40
C PRO A 113 -18.54 4.55 5.48
N LYS A 114 -19.43 3.67 5.92
CA LYS A 114 -20.65 3.39 5.18
C LYS A 114 -21.58 4.58 5.36
N SER A 115 -22.10 5.07 4.25
CA SER A 115 -23.08 6.14 4.35
C SER A 115 -24.45 5.54 4.67
N GLU A 116 -25.25 6.37 5.29
CA GLU A 116 -26.61 6.00 5.64
C GLU A 116 -27.59 6.43 4.57
#